data_8bb56917099cefe33152cdd0476473a5
#
_entry.id   8bb56917099cefe33152cdd0476473a5
#
_cell.length_a   1.000
_cell.length_b   1.000
_cell.length_c   1.000
_cell.angle_alpha   90.00
_cell.angle_beta   90.00
_cell.angle_gamma   90.00
#
_symmetry.space_group_name_H-M   'P 1'
#
loop_
_entity.id
_entity.type
_entity.pdbx_description
1 polymer ?
#
loop_
_entity_poly.entity_id
_entity_poly.type
_entity_poly.pdbx_seq_one_letter_code
_entity_poly.pdbx_strand_id
1 'polypeptide(L)'
;MMTGQPAGEPKKAKKKLVTLVAAGVALLALAGASLVYLLTPNADADPLIPKKDWVSVVPNQVDFAAPELSLTDLEGNPVALVDHLGEVVLVNNWAFWCPPCRAELPELQAYYEAHRQQPFTAIGVEAGDEKVDVDYHVKLFKITYPVWLDPKQQSMMAIQSFSLPNSYVIDKKGRVRLTWVGVIDRAMLEKYVTPLLEE
;
A
#
# COMPACT_ATOMS: atom_id res chain seq x y z
N MET A 1 -63.10 21.59 -61.59
CA MET A 1 -61.72 20.99 -61.53
C MET A 1 -61.05 21.56 -60.29
N MET A 2 -60.94 20.75 -59.24
CA MET A 2 -60.27 21.15 -58.01
C MET A 2 -58.98 20.29 -57.88
N THR A 3 -57.82 20.95 -57.93
CA THR A 3 -56.53 20.36 -57.77
C THR A 3 -56.14 20.44 -56.28
N GLY A 4 -56.09 19.26 -55.65
CA GLY A 4 -55.62 19.17 -54.27
C GLY A 4 -54.10 19.31 -54.18
N GLN A 5 -53.63 20.09 -53.24
CA GLN A 5 -52.26 20.32 -52.89
C GLN A 5 -51.82 19.25 -51.87
N PRO A 6 -50.67 18.61 -51.99
CA PRO A 6 -50.20 17.65 -50.98
C PRO A 6 -49.61 18.35 -49.79
N ALA A 7 -50.01 17.93 -48.62
CA ALA A 7 -49.45 18.34 -47.35
C ALA A 7 -47.98 17.84 -47.18
N GLY A 8 -47.05 18.77 -47.16
CA GLY A 8 -45.64 18.50 -46.94
C GLY A 8 -45.24 18.62 -45.48
N GLU A 9 -44.60 17.57 -44.97
CA GLU A 9 -43.56 17.51 -43.99
C GLU A 9 -43.76 17.72 -42.49
N PRO A 10 -43.85 16.59 -41.75
CA PRO A 10 -43.47 16.63 -40.34
C PRO A 10 -42.12 15.93 -40.04
N LYS A 11 -41.36 15.41 -41.05
CA LYS A 11 -40.16 14.59 -40.80
C LYS A 11 -38.93 15.34 -40.33
N LYS A 12 -38.72 16.61 -40.73
CA LYS A 12 -37.56 17.44 -40.36
C LYS A 12 -37.62 17.96 -38.90
N ALA A 13 -38.84 18.28 -38.42
CA ALA A 13 -39.02 18.75 -37.05
C ALA A 13 -38.74 17.65 -36.00
N LYS A 14 -39.20 16.42 -36.26
CA LYS A 14 -38.95 15.25 -35.37
C LYS A 14 -37.47 14.92 -35.26
N LYS A 15 -36.68 14.99 -36.36
CA LYS A 15 -35.23 14.76 -36.31
C LYS A 15 -34.49 15.81 -35.47
N LYS A 16 -34.83 17.09 -35.61
CA LYS A 16 -34.23 18.17 -34.80
C LYS A 16 -34.58 18.03 -33.32
N LEU A 17 -35.78 17.63 -32.99
CA LEU A 17 -36.23 17.41 -31.60
C LEU A 17 -35.47 16.25 -30.98
N VAL A 18 -35.32 15.12 -31.66
CA VAL A 18 -34.57 13.94 -31.19
C VAL A 18 -33.12 14.29 -30.97
N THR A 19 -32.48 15.06 -31.87
CA THR A 19 -31.08 15.49 -31.72
C THR A 19 -30.89 16.43 -30.54
N LEU A 20 -31.81 17.36 -30.28
CA LEU A 20 -31.77 18.27 -29.14
C LEU A 20 -31.96 17.52 -27.81
N VAL A 21 -32.88 16.56 -27.76
CA VAL A 21 -33.08 15.72 -26.58
C VAL A 21 -31.85 14.85 -26.29
N ALA A 22 -31.29 14.24 -27.33
CA ALA A 22 -30.06 13.43 -27.16
C ALA A 22 -28.87 14.27 -26.68
N ALA A 23 -28.70 15.50 -27.20
CA ALA A 23 -27.67 16.42 -26.73
C ALA A 23 -27.89 16.87 -25.28
N GLY A 24 -29.14 17.12 -24.89
CA GLY A 24 -29.50 17.47 -23.51
C GLY A 24 -29.21 16.33 -22.51
N VAL A 25 -29.55 15.09 -22.88
CA VAL A 25 -29.28 13.92 -22.06
C VAL A 25 -27.76 13.68 -21.93
N ALA A 26 -26.99 13.86 -23.00
CA ALA A 26 -25.53 13.76 -22.96
C ALA A 26 -24.90 14.81 -22.05
N LEU A 27 -25.36 16.05 -22.09
CA LEU A 27 -24.89 17.13 -21.21
C LEU A 27 -25.25 16.88 -19.74
N LEU A 28 -26.44 16.37 -19.46
CA LEU A 28 -26.83 15.98 -18.09
C LEU A 28 -26.01 14.80 -17.56
N ALA A 29 -25.67 13.81 -18.41
CA ALA A 29 -24.82 12.70 -18.04
C ALA A 29 -23.38 13.15 -17.75
N LEU A 30 -22.83 14.07 -18.55
CA LEU A 30 -21.51 14.66 -18.31
C LEU A 30 -21.48 15.54 -17.04
N ALA A 31 -22.52 16.33 -16.82
CA ALA A 31 -22.65 17.13 -15.58
C ALA A 31 -22.79 16.23 -14.34
N GLY A 32 -23.57 15.14 -14.44
CA GLY A 32 -23.70 14.13 -13.38
C GLY A 32 -22.39 13.42 -13.09
N ALA A 33 -21.66 13.01 -14.13
CA ALA A 33 -20.35 12.38 -13.97
C ALA A 33 -19.31 13.32 -13.34
N SER A 34 -19.32 14.61 -13.75
CA SER A 34 -18.46 15.63 -13.15
C SER A 34 -18.82 15.91 -11.69
N LEU A 35 -20.10 15.93 -11.35
CA LEU A 35 -20.55 16.12 -9.97
C LEU A 35 -20.18 14.90 -9.10
N VAL A 36 -20.35 13.68 -9.60
CA VAL A 36 -19.90 12.46 -8.90
C VAL A 36 -18.38 12.49 -8.71
N TYR A 37 -17.61 12.88 -9.71
CA TYR A 37 -16.15 13.01 -9.60
C TYR A 37 -15.73 14.07 -8.56
N LEU A 38 -16.46 15.18 -8.45
CA LEU A 38 -16.20 16.23 -7.45
C LEU A 38 -16.69 15.86 -6.04
N LEU A 39 -17.64 14.95 -5.92
CA LEU A 39 -18.20 14.50 -4.64
C LEU A 39 -17.57 13.17 -4.16
N THR A 40 -16.81 12.46 -5.01
CA THR A 40 -15.99 11.33 -4.54
C THR A 40 -14.81 11.90 -3.76
N PRO A 41 -14.69 11.62 -2.45
CA PRO A 41 -13.47 11.97 -1.73
C PRO A 41 -12.30 11.35 -2.48
N ASN A 42 -11.27 12.16 -2.79
CA ASN A 42 -10.02 11.62 -3.30
C ASN A 42 -9.58 10.52 -2.35
N ALA A 43 -9.59 9.28 -2.80
CA ALA A 43 -9.12 8.13 -2.02
C ALA A 43 -7.64 8.29 -1.59
N ASP A 44 -6.93 9.24 -2.22
CA ASP A 44 -5.54 9.58 -1.91
C ASP A 44 -5.38 10.58 -0.74
N ALA A 45 -6.47 11.04 -0.13
CA ALA A 45 -6.46 12.01 0.96
C ALA A 45 -6.97 11.36 2.24
N ASP A 46 -6.31 10.31 2.74
CA ASP A 46 -6.49 9.89 4.12
C ASP A 46 -5.83 10.95 5.03
N PRO A 47 -6.62 11.67 5.86
CA PRO A 47 -6.08 12.69 6.76
C PRO A 47 -5.13 12.12 7.82
N LEU A 48 -5.09 10.79 7.98
CA LEU A 48 -4.20 10.09 8.91
C LEU A 48 -2.83 9.76 8.29
N ILE A 49 -2.71 9.84 6.95
CA ILE A 49 -1.42 9.71 6.27
C ILE A 49 -0.84 11.11 6.10
N PRO A 50 0.19 11.48 6.84
CA PRO A 50 0.80 12.79 6.68
C PRO A 50 1.35 12.92 5.26
N LYS A 51 0.81 13.83 4.47
CA LYS A 51 1.43 14.29 3.22
C LYS A 51 2.66 15.13 3.60
N LYS A 52 3.71 14.47 4.01
CA LYS A 52 5.03 15.08 4.15
C LYS A 52 5.89 14.48 3.06
N ASP A 53 6.68 15.30 2.40
CA ASP A 53 7.67 14.88 1.40
C ASP A 53 8.80 14.11 2.12
N TRP A 54 8.47 12.92 2.62
CA TRP A 54 9.47 12.02 3.19
C TRP A 54 10.35 11.53 2.04
N VAL A 55 11.63 11.86 2.11
CA VAL A 55 12.61 11.36 1.15
C VAL A 55 12.94 9.93 1.55
N SER A 56 12.77 9.01 0.61
CA SER A 56 13.17 7.62 0.80
C SER A 56 14.67 7.51 0.98
N VAL A 57 15.08 6.71 1.95
CA VAL A 57 16.48 6.54 2.32
C VAL A 57 17.12 5.40 1.52
N VAL A 58 18.36 5.61 1.08
CA VAL A 58 19.16 4.53 0.45
C VAL A 58 19.59 3.53 1.53
N PRO A 59 19.43 2.21 1.31
CA PRO A 59 19.85 1.21 2.28
C PRO A 59 21.36 1.13 2.46
N ASN A 60 21.78 0.73 3.66
CA ASN A 60 23.12 0.24 3.86
C ASN A 60 23.19 -1.22 3.43
N GLN A 61 24.19 -1.55 2.63
CA GLN A 61 24.52 -2.95 2.31
C GLN A 61 25.35 -3.53 3.47
N VAL A 62 24.91 -4.69 3.95
CA VAL A 62 25.53 -5.39 5.08
C VAL A 62 25.59 -6.88 4.77
N ASP A 63 26.29 -7.66 5.60
CA ASP A 63 26.35 -9.12 5.47
C ASP A 63 26.63 -9.75 6.83
N PHE A 64 25.57 -10.09 7.57
CA PHE A 64 25.65 -10.78 8.85
C PHE A 64 24.48 -11.76 9.02
N ALA A 65 24.59 -12.70 9.95
CA ALA A 65 23.54 -13.68 10.20
C ALA A 65 22.25 -12.99 10.67
N ALA A 66 21.10 -13.46 10.19
CA ALA A 66 19.82 -12.98 10.70
C ALA A 66 19.74 -13.22 12.21
N PRO A 67 19.12 -12.29 12.96
CA PRO A 67 18.94 -12.46 14.40
C PRO A 67 17.98 -13.62 14.71
N GLU A 68 18.19 -14.27 15.83
CA GLU A 68 17.19 -15.16 16.41
C GLU A 68 16.06 -14.29 16.99
N LEU A 69 14.95 -14.22 16.28
CA LEU A 69 13.78 -13.46 16.69
C LEU A 69 12.55 -14.36 16.71
N SER A 70 11.94 -14.46 17.88
CA SER A 70 10.69 -15.19 18.11
C SER A 70 9.71 -14.28 18.84
N LEU A 71 8.55 -14.08 18.24
CA LEU A 71 7.50 -13.15 18.67
C LEU A 71 6.13 -13.84 18.64
N THR A 72 5.07 -13.07 18.65
CA THR A 72 3.70 -13.55 18.44
C THR A 72 3.03 -12.78 17.30
N ASP A 73 2.18 -13.46 16.54
CA ASP A 73 1.30 -12.81 15.57
C ASP A 73 0.11 -12.13 16.24
N LEU A 74 -0.77 -11.54 15.45
CA LEU A 74 -1.98 -10.87 15.94
C LEU A 74 -3.00 -11.84 16.56
N GLU A 75 -2.95 -13.12 16.23
CA GLU A 75 -3.78 -14.17 16.80
C GLU A 75 -3.19 -14.75 18.11
N GLY A 76 -1.96 -14.36 18.46
CA GLY A 76 -1.24 -14.84 19.64
C GLY A 76 -0.45 -16.14 19.42
N ASN A 77 -0.32 -16.59 18.17
CA ASN A 77 0.51 -17.75 17.84
C ASN A 77 2.00 -17.39 17.89
N PRO A 78 2.88 -18.29 18.32
CA PRO A 78 4.31 -18.09 18.24
C PRO A 78 4.77 -18.10 16.77
N VAL A 79 5.64 -17.16 16.42
CA VAL A 79 6.24 -16.99 15.09
C VAL A 79 7.73 -16.70 15.22
N ALA A 80 8.54 -17.14 14.24
CA ALA A 80 9.98 -16.95 14.29
C ALA A 80 10.57 -16.70 12.90
N LEU A 81 11.63 -15.88 12.82
CA LEU A 81 12.31 -15.60 11.55
C LEU A 81 12.88 -16.87 10.89
N VAL A 82 13.26 -17.86 11.67
CA VAL A 82 13.80 -19.12 11.15
C VAL A 82 12.78 -19.90 10.33
N ASP A 83 11.49 -19.69 10.53
CA ASP A 83 10.41 -20.37 9.80
C ASP A 83 10.33 -19.90 8.33
N HIS A 84 10.99 -18.78 8.00
CA HIS A 84 11.06 -18.18 6.67
C HIS A 84 12.37 -18.48 5.93
N LEU A 85 13.13 -19.48 6.37
CA LEU A 85 14.36 -19.89 5.67
C LEU A 85 14.02 -20.34 4.23
N GLY A 86 14.75 -19.84 3.24
CA GLY A 86 14.48 -20.07 1.82
C GLY A 86 13.66 -18.97 1.15
N GLU A 87 13.16 -18.01 1.91
CA GLU A 87 12.49 -16.81 1.40
C GLU A 87 13.37 -15.57 1.62
N VAL A 88 13.16 -14.54 0.80
CA VAL A 88 13.63 -13.19 1.11
C VAL A 88 12.63 -12.56 2.06
N VAL A 89 13.09 -12.07 3.21
CA VAL A 89 12.24 -11.49 4.24
C VAL A 89 12.57 -10.02 4.42
N LEU A 90 11.58 -9.15 4.16
CA LEU A 90 11.64 -7.73 4.51
C LEU A 90 11.00 -7.55 5.89
N VAL A 91 11.80 -7.26 6.90
CA VAL A 91 11.30 -6.91 8.24
C VAL A 91 11.25 -5.41 8.37
N ASN A 92 10.09 -4.88 8.76
CA ASN A 92 9.86 -3.46 9.00
C ASN A 92 9.40 -3.23 10.43
N ASN A 93 10.21 -2.52 11.22
CA ASN A 93 9.84 -2.11 12.58
C ASN A 93 9.09 -0.78 12.52
N TRP A 94 7.90 -0.74 13.07
CA TRP A 94 6.99 0.41 13.02
C TRP A 94 6.18 0.56 14.32
N ALA A 95 5.52 1.70 14.45
CA ALA A 95 4.53 1.95 15.51
C ALA A 95 3.41 2.85 14.97
N PHE A 96 2.20 2.74 15.50
CA PHE A 96 1.06 3.52 14.99
C PHE A 96 1.21 5.04 15.27
N TRP A 97 1.82 5.41 16.39
CA TRP A 97 2.07 6.81 16.76
C TRP A 97 3.21 7.47 15.96
N CYS A 98 3.92 6.70 15.13
CA CYS A 98 5.04 7.17 14.31
C CYS A 98 4.55 7.66 12.93
N PRO A 99 4.45 8.98 12.67
CA PRO A 99 3.93 9.48 11.41
C PRO A 99 4.70 9.02 10.17
N PRO A 100 6.06 8.99 10.15
CA PRO A 100 6.80 8.47 9.01
C PRO A 100 6.56 6.98 8.78
N CYS A 101 6.34 6.18 9.85
CA CYS A 101 5.99 4.77 9.71
C CYS A 101 4.67 4.59 8.94
N ARG A 102 3.64 5.35 9.32
CA ARG A 102 2.34 5.30 8.62
C ARG A 102 2.44 5.71 7.16
N ALA A 103 3.37 6.61 6.82
CA ALA A 103 3.56 7.08 5.45
C ALA A 103 4.12 6.00 4.52
N GLU A 104 4.90 5.03 5.04
CA GLU A 104 5.50 3.96 4.23
C GLU A 104 4.62 2.70 4.12
N LEU A 105 3.66 2.48 5.04
CA LEU A 105 2.85 1.26 5.04
C LEU A 105 2.14 0.97 3.70
N PRO A 106 1.58 1.95 2.97
CA PRO A 106 1.00 1.71 1.66
C PRO A 106 2.04 1.26 0.61
N GLU A 107 3.27 1.76 0.68
CA GLU A 107 4.35 1.40 -0.24
C GLU A 107 4.81 -0.04 0.01
N LEU A 108 4.97 -0.42 1.28
CA LEU A 108 5.27 -1.78 1.70
C LEU A 108 4.17 -2.75 1.28
N GLN A 109 2.90 -2.39 1.49
CA GLN A 109 1.76 -3.20 1.07
C GLN A 109 1.73 -3.40 -0.44
N ALA A 110 1.92 -2.34 -1.22
CA ALA A 110 1.94 -2.42 -2.67
C ALA A 110 3.10 -3.29 -3.19
N TYR A 111 4.27 -3.20 -2.56
CA TYR A 111 5.43 -4.05 -2.88
C TYR A 111 5.15 -5.52 -2.53
N TYR A 112 4.62 -5.79 -1.32
CA TYR A 112 4.25 -7.14 -0.91
C TYR A 112 3.26 -7.79 -1.88
N GLU A 113 2.18 -7.11 -2.24
CA GLU A 113 1.19 -7.64 -3.18
C GLU A 113 1.78 -7.96 -4.56
N ALA A 114 2.75 -7.17 -5.02
CA ALA A 114 3.40 -7.40 -6.31
C ALA A 114 4.31 -8.64 -6.30
N HIS A 115 4.88 -9.00 -5.14
CA HIS A 115 5.92 -10.04 -5.05
C HIS A 115 5.52 -11.29 -4.24
N ARG A 116 4.35 -11.30 -3.56
CA ARG A 116 3.91 -12.42 -2.67
C ARG A 116 3.75 -13.78 -3.34
N GLN A 117 3.81 -13.87 -4.66
CA GLN A 117 3.82 -15.15 -5.38
C GLN A 117 5.24 -15.71 -5.59
N GLN A 118 6.26 -14.98 -5.18
CA GLN A 118 7.67 -15.38 -5.20
C GLN A 118 8.06 -15.88 -3.79
N PRO A 119 9.25 -16.49 -3.62
CA PRO A 119 9.81 -16.81 -2.30
C PRO A 119 10.16 -15.53 -1.53
N PHE A 120 9.14 -14.78 -1.12
CA PHE A 120 9.24 -13.48 -0.48
C PHE A 120 8.12 -13.28 0.55
N THR A 121 8.45 -12.70 1.67
CA THR A 121 7.47 -12.14 2.61
C THR A 121 7.93 -10.79 3.14
N ALA A 122 6.96 -9.94 3.49
CA ALA A 122 7.17 -8.79 4.36
C ALA A 122 6.63 -9.13 5.75
N ILE A 123 7.29 -8.67 6.80
CA ILE A 123 6.85 -8.81 8.19
C ILE A 123 6.87 -7.44 8.82
N GLY A 124 5.71 -6.94 9.21
CA GLY A 124 5.60 -5.74 10.03
C GLY A 124 5.78 -6.10 11.50
N VAL A 125 6.84 -5.61 12.13
CA VAL A 125 7.06 -5.79 13.57
C VAL A 125 6.62 -4.52 14.28
N GLU A 126 5.58 -4.65 15.06
CA GLU A 126 5.01 -3.54 15.80
C GLU A 126 5.74 -3.39 17.14
N ALA A 127 6.28 -2.18 17.39
CA ALA A 127 7.27 -1.91 18.41
C ALA A 127 6.68 -1.39 19.74
N GLY A 128 5.69 -2.10 20.32
CA GLY A 128 5.29 -1.92 21.70
C GLY A 128 3.92 -1.29 21.96
N ASP A 129 3.07 -1.23 20.95
CA ASP A 129 1.68 -0.74 21.12
C ASP A 129 0.74 -1.85 21.65
N GLU A 130 -0.41 -1.45 22.15
CA GLU A 130 -1.43 -2.39 22.57
C GLU A 130 -2.04 -3.09 21.32
N LYS A 131 -2.27 -4.40 21.42
CA LYS A 131 -2.80 -5.20 20.32
C LYS A 131 -4.05 -4.61 19.65
N VAL A 132 -4.97 -4.04 20.44
CA VAL A 132 -6.22 -3.45 19.92
C VAL A 132 -5.96 -2.28 18.98
N ASP A 133 -4.93 -1.49 19.25
CA ASP A 133 -4.54 -0.36 18.40
C ASP A 133 -3.85 -0.86 17.13
N VAL A 134 -3.05 -1.91 17.23
CA VAL A 134 -2.41 -2.56 16.09
C VAL A 134 -3.46 -3.16 15.15
N ASP A 135 -4.42 -3.93 15.65
CA ASP A 135 -5.53 -4.50 14.87
C ASP A 135 -6.33 -3.42 14.11
N TYR A 136 -6.57 -2.28 14.76
CA TYR A 136 -7.25 -1.14 14.13
C TYR A 136 -6.44 -0.59 12.95
N HIS A 137 -5.14 -0.36 13.13
CA HIS A 137 -4.29 0.22 12.10
C HIS A 137 -4.01 -0.74 10.94
N VAL A 138 -3.84 -2.03 11.22
CA VAL A 138 -3.73 -3.08 10.19
C VAL A 138 -4.93 -3.06 9.27
N LYS A 139 -6.14 -2.94 9.81
CA LYS A 139 -7.38 -2.83 9.02
C LYS A 139 -7.47 -1.50 8.28
N LEU A 140 -7.12 -0.40 8.92
CA LEU A 140 -7.17 0.96 8.37
C LEU A 140 -6.26 1.07 7.14
N PHE A 141 -5.01 0.60 7.23
CA PHE A 141 -4.04 0.62 6.14
C PHE A 141 -4.16 -0.58 5.19
N LYS A 142 -5.14 -1.47 5.43
CA LYS A 142 -5.39 -2.68 4.61
C LYS A 142 -4.14 -3.55 4.46
N ILE A 143 -3.37 -3.69 5.53
CA ILE A 143 -2.17 -4.51 5.56
C ILE A 143 -2.58 -5.98 5.45
N THR A 144 -1.96 -6.72 4.53
CA THR A 144 -2.21 -8.14 4.28
C THR A 144 -0.96 -9.01 4.48
N TYR A 145 0.21 -8.41 4.65
CA TYR A 145 1.41 -9.12 5.07
C TYR A 145 1.38 -9.42 6.58
N PRO A 146 2.11 -10.45 7.07
CA PRO A 146 2.20 -10.78 8.48
C PRO A 146 2.59 -9.60 9.37
N VAL A 147 1.90 -9.44 10.50
CA VAL A 147 2.23 -8.45 11.53
C VAL A 147 2.50 -9.18 12.84
N TRP A 148 3.67 -8.92 13.43
CA TRP A 148 4.12 -9.50 14.68
C TRP A 148 4.15 -8.44 15.77
N LEU A 149 3.81 -8.83 16.99
CA LEU A 149 3.80 -7.96 18.17
C LEU A 149 5.14 -8.09 18.92
N ASP A 150 5.81 -6.96 19.12
CA ASP A 150 7.10 -6.89 19.82
C ASP A 150 7.08 -5.87 20.98
N PRO A 151 6.35 -6.15 22.05
CA PRO A 151 6.23 -5.23 23.20
C PRO A 151 7.56 -4.97 23.92
N LYS A 152 8.59 -5.76 23.62
CA LYS A 152 9.92 -5.62 24.23
C LYS A 152 10.94 -5.04 23.27
N GLN A 153 10.55 -4.68 22.05
CA GLN A 153 11.43 -4.11 21.01
C GLN A 153 12.65 -4.99 20.69
N GLN A 154 12.47 -6.31 20.75
CA GLN A 154 13.52 -7.30 20.55
C GLN A 154 14.11 -7.22 19.13
N SER A 155 13.25 -6.98 18.12
CA SER A 155 13.66 -6.82 16.73
C SER A 155 14.61 -5.62 16.55
N MET A 156 14.28 -4.49 17.14
CA MET A 156 15.12 -3.29 17.09
C MET A 156 16.44 -3.48 17.84
N MET A 157 16.40 -4.14 19.01
CA MET A 157 17.60 -4.48 19.78
C MET A 157 18.53 -5.41 18.99
N ALA A 158 17.96 -6.41 18.30
CA ALA A 158 18.72 -7.41 17.55
C ALA A 158 19.56 -6.82 16.42
N ILE A 159 19.07 -5.77 15.77
CA ILE A 159 19.80 -5.04 14.70
C ILE A 159 20.44 -3.74 15.18
N GLN A 160 20.39 -3.46 16.50
CA GLN A 160 20.94 -2.26 17.15
C GLN A 160 20.42 -0.95 16.50
N SER A 161 19.16 -0.91 16.10
CA SER A 161 18.50 0.25 15.49
C SER A 161 17.26 0.64 16.29
N PHE A 162 17.29 1.80 16.93
CA PHE A 162 16.26 2.26 17.87
C PHE A 162 15.41 3.41 17.34
N SER A 163 15.62 3.82 16.10
CA SER A 163 14.80 4.84 15.44
C SER A 163 13.73 4.17 14.58
N LEU A 164 12.51 4.74 14.53
CA LEU A 164 11.41 4.27 13.70
C LEU A 164 11.13 5.25 12.54
N PRO A 165 10.73 4.76 11.36
CA PRO A 165 10.77 3.35 10.98
C PRO A 165 12.21 2.89 10.75
N ASN A 166 12.41 1.60 10.90
CA ASN A 166 13.63 0.97 10.42
C ASN A 166 13.31 -0.40 9.82
N SER A 167 14.11 -0.82 8.85
CA SER A 167 13.90 -2.08 8.15
C SER A 167 15.20 -2.80 7.89
N TYR A 168 15.11 -4.12 7.76
CA TYR A 168 16.21 -4.95 7.29
C TYR A 168 15.68 -6.06 6.38
N VAL A 169 16.53 -6.51 5.45
CA VAL A 169 16.19 -7.57 4.52
C VAL A 169 17.12 -8.75 4.72
N ILE A 170 16.52 -9.93 4.88
CA ILE A 170 17.17 -11.22 5.05
C ILE A 170 17.07 -11.94 3.70
N ASP A 171 18.18 -12.50 3.23
CA ASP A 171 18.20 -13.33 2.02
C ASP A 171 17.74 -14.79 2.31
N LYS A 172 17.56 -15.57 1.24
CA LYS A 172 17.13 -16.98 1.31
C LYS A 172 18.08 -17.89 2.14
N LYS A 173 19.30 -17.42 2.43
CA LYS A 173 20.31 -18.14 3.24
C LYS A 173 20.29 -17.72 4.71
N GLY A 174 19.35 -16.84 5.11
CA GLY A 174 19.25 -16.36 6.48
C GLY A 174 20.32 -15.31 6.83
N ARG A 175 20.73 -14.47 5.87
CA ARG A 175 21.68 -13.39 6.10
C ARG A 175 21.02 -12.04 5.89
N VAL A 176 21.25 -11.11 6.80
CA VAL A 176 20.84 -9.72 6.62
C VAL A 176 21.74 -9.09 5.56
N ARG A 177 21.11 -8.58 4.48
CA ARG A 177 21.81 -8.00 3.32
C ARG A 177 21.66 -6.50 3.23
N LEU A 178 20.54 -5.96 3.74
CA LEU A 178 20.21 -4.55 3.68
C LEU A 178 19.65 -4.07 5.02
N THR A 179 19.96 -2.83 5.39
CA THR A 179 19.37 -2.16 6.55
C THR A 179 18.99 -0.72 6.18
N TRP A 180 17.85 -0.22 6.70
CA TRP A 180 17.40 1.16 6.58
C TRP A 180 17.07 1.75 7.93
N VAL A 181 17.25 3.07 8.05
CA VAL A 181 16.67 3.88 9.11
C VAL A 181 15.98 5.06 8.45
N GLY A 182 14.67 5.14 8.55
CA GLY A 182 13.81 6.12 7.89
C GLY A 182 12.91 5.49 6.84
N VAL A 183 12.09 6.32 6.19
CA VAL A 183 11.06 5.91 5.24
C VAL A 183 11.68 5.26 4.00
N ILE A 184 11.07 4.19 3.54
CA ILE A 184 11.35 3.56 2.24
C ILE A 184 10.12 3.63 1.36
N ASP A 185 10.33 3.95 0.08
CA ASP A 185 9.29 3.91 -0.94
C ASP A 185 9.42 2.66 -1.82
N ARG A 186 8.40 2.43 -2.62
CA ARG A 186 8.38 1.30 -3.54
C ARG A 186 9.56 1.30 -4.53
N ALA A 187 9.98 2.46 -5.02
CA ALA A 187 11.09 2.54 -5.97
C ALA A 187 12.40 2.05 -5.36
N MET A 188 12.65 2.35 -4.07
CA MET A 188 13.80 1.82 -3.34
C MET A 188 13.69 0.32 -3.08
N LEU A 189 12.51 -0.18 -2.75
CA LEU A 189 12.27 -1.62 -2.60
C LEU A 189 12.52 -2.36 -3.93
N GLU A 190 11.97 -1.88 -5.05
CA GLU A 190 12.21 -2.48 -6.38
C GLU A 190 13.70 -2.46 -6.74
N LYS A 191 14.40 -1.38 -6.43
CA LYS A 191 15.81 -1.24 -6.78
C LYS A 191 16.74 -2.15 -5.97
N TYR A 192 16.47 -2.33 -4.68
CA TYR A 192 17.42 -2.97 -3.77
C TYR A 192 16.98 -4.34 -3.23
N VAL A 193 15.67 -4.59 -3.09
CA VAL A 193 15.15 -5.86 -2.59
C VAL A 193 14.86 -6.83 -3.73
N THR A 194 14.27 -6.36 -4.84
CA THR A 194 13.90 -7.22 -5.97
C THR A 194 15.10 -8.04 -6.52
N PRO A 195 16.33 -7.51 -6.63
CA PRO A 195 17.49 -8.33 -7.04
C PRO A 195 17.77 -9.54 -6.14
N LEU A 196 17.46 -9.45 -4.83
CA LEU A 196 17.64 -10.56 -3.90
C LEU A 196 16.61 -11.68 -4.12
N LEU A 197 15.48 -11.39 -4.72
CA LEU A 197 14.46 -12.38 -5.08
C LEU A 197 14.92 -13.28 -6.24
N GLU A 198 15.84 -12.79 -7.06
CA GLU A 198 16.38 -13.46 -8.26
C GLU A 198 17.61 -14.31 -7.94
N GLU A 199 18.25 -14.13 -6.75
CA GLU A 199 19.37 -14.95 -6.26
C GLU A 199 18.86 -16.35 -5.79
#